data_0de7b3045aefbb9f663e6014557f08af
#
_entry.id   0de7b3045aefbb9f663e6014557f08af
#
_cell.length_a   1.000
_cell.length_b   1.000
_cell.length_c   1.000
_cell.angle_alpha   90.00
_cell.angle_beta   90.00
_cell.angle_gamma   90.00
#
_symmetry.space_group_name_H-M   'P 1'
#
loop_
_entity.id
_entity.type
_entity.pdbx_description
1 polymer ?
#
loop_
_entity_poly.entity_id
_entity_poly.type
_entity_poly.pdbx_seq_one_letter_code
_entity_poly.pdbx_strand_id
1 'polypeptide(L)'
;QIDIVALIAKVWKSKKLILKSILVFGVLGLLVAISTSNQYTASSMFTPNYSNKASGSGGLKGLASLAGINLGSMEGGSKQLSPMLYGKVLESVTFKNELLASPLKNIEGVTSLREYFVQQQEKTSFLGTIKGYTIGLPSKIIGLFKSDNTERSLETVDGISRISEDDFEFFKSIDDILTLSINDKDGFIEMISVSKDPQIAAQVAKNGELILQNQIIAIKTKSSLELLDYLETQYAEKKKLLNQAQDRLSNFKDRNLNISRSSFSDNQTRLESELLTASSVFDNIVAQLEQVKLQVTKDTPVF
;
A
#
# COMPACT_ATOMS: atom_id res chain seq x y z
N GLN A 1 -57.66 -31.56 -20.52
CA GLN A 1 -57.04 -32.44 -19.48
C GLN A 1 -55.74 -32.96 -20.07
N ILE A 2 -54.64 -32.74 -19.36
CA ILE A 2 -53.33 -33.25 -19.77
C ILE A 2 -53.28 -34.73 -19.30
N ASP A 3 -53.24 -35.63 -20.28
CA ASP A 3 -53.15 -37.08 -19.98
C ASP A 3 -51.70 -37.47 -19.64
N ILE A 4 -51.43 -37.60 -18.35
CA ILE A 4 -50.09 -37.89 -17.81
C ILE A 4 -49.61 -39.26 -18.28
N VAL A 5 -50.53 -40.24 -18.43
CA VAL A 5 -50.22 -41.59 -18.86
C VAL A 5 -49.73 -41.64 -20.30
N ALA A 6 -50.40 -40.86 -21.19
CA ALA A 6 -49.97 -40.71 -22.58
C ALA A 6 -48.61 -40.01 -22.72
N LEU A 7 -48.28 -39.09 -21.79
CA LEU A 7 -47.02 -38.38 -21.76
C LEU A 7 -45.85 -39.34 -21.34
N ILE A 8 -46.07 -40.15 -20.33
CA ILE A 8 -45.11 -41.17 -19.87
C ILE A 8 -44.86 -42.23 -20.97
N ALA A 9 -45.90 -42.67 -21.63
CA ALA A 9 -45.80 -43.63 -22.74
C ALA A 9 -44.98 -43.06 -23.89
N LYS A 10 -45.14 -41.78 -24.22
CA LYS A 10 -44.39 -41.05 -25.25
C LYS A 10 -42.91 -40.93 -24.90
N VAL A 11 -42.58 -40.62 -23.63
CA VAL A 11 -41.19 -40.56 -23.10
C VAL A 11 -40.55 -41.99 -23.18
N TRP A 12 -41.28 -43.01 -22.82
CA TRP A 12 -40.77 -44.39 -22.88
C TRP A 12 -40.52 -44.85 -24.32
N LYS A 13 -41.33 -44.44 -25.26
CA LYS A 13 -41.12 -44.73 -26.70
C LYS A 13 -39.83 -44.07 -27.23
N SER A 14 -39.45 -42.93 -26.67
CA SER A 14 -38.24 -42.21 -27.04
C SER A 14 -36.97 -42.55 -26.20
N LYS A 15 -37.03 -43.66 -25.40
CA LYS A 15 -35.95 -44.07 -24.48
C LYS A 15 -34.54 -44.11 -25.10
N LYS A 16 -34.43 -44.58 -26.37
CA LYS A 16 -33.17 -44.65 -27.12
C LYS A 16 -32.58 -43.26 -27.40
N LEU A 17 -33.42 -42.26 -27.69
CA LEU A 17 -33.01 -40.88 -27.97
C LEU A 17 -32.60 -40.19 -26.64
N ILE A 18 -33.35 -40.42 -25.59
CA ILE A 18 -33.03 -39.91 -24.25
C ILE A 18 -31.71 -40.48 -23.75
N LEU A 19 -31.48 -41.80 -23.90
CA LEU A 19 -30.24 -42.47 -23.50
C LEU A 19 -29.02 -41.94 -24.31
N LYS A 20 -29.18 -41.68 -25.62
CA LYS A 20 -28.13 -41.08 -26.44
C LYS A 20 -27.81 -39.66 -25.99
N SER A 21 -28.84 -38.84 -25.67
CA SER A 21 -28.63 -37.48 -25.16
C SER A 21 -27.91 -37.48 -23.82
N ILE A 22 -28.31 -38.34 -22.86
CA ILE A 22 -27.64 -38.49 -21.60
C ILE A 22 -26.17 -38.88 -21.75
N LEU A 23 -25.88 -39.82 -22.69
CA LEU A 23 -24.52 -40.27 -22.94
C LEU A 23 -23.67 -39.14 -23.53
N VAL A 24 -24.20 -38.40 -24.53
CA VAL A 24 -23.48 -37.26 -25.15
C VAL A 24 -23.20 -36.16 -24.12
N PHE A 25 -24.22 -35.73 -23.36
CA PHE A 25 -24.04 -34.69 -22.35
C PHE A 25 -23.21 -35.17 -21.17
N GLY A 26 -23.27 -36.47 -20.80
CA GLY A 26 -22.42 -37.07 -19.79
C GLY A 26 -20.95 -37.05 -20.19
N VAL A 27 -20.63 -37.40 -21.42
CA VAL A 27 -19.24 -37.33 -21.97
C VAL A 27 -18.77 -35.89 -22.05
N LEU A 28 -19.62 -34.94 -22.49
CA LEU A 28 -19.28 -33.52 -22.51
C LEU A 28 -19.04 -32.99 -21.09
N GLY A 29 -19.89 -33.32 -20.13
CA GLY A 29 -19.72 -32.96 -18.72
C GLY A 29 -18.45 -33.52 -18.12
N LEU A 30 -18.10 -34.77 -18.44
CA LEU A 30 -16.87 -35.39 -17.99
C LEU A 30 -15.64 -34.69 -18.58
N LEU A 31 -15.66 -34.33 -19.86
CA LEU A 31 -14.57 -33.60 -20.51
C LEU A 31 -14.39 -32.22 -19.84
N VAL A 32 -15.47 -31.49 -19.55
CA VAL A 32 -15.40 -30.21 -18.85
C VAL A 32 -14.85 -30.38 -17.44
N ALA A 33 -15.30 -31.39 -16.69
CA ALA A 33 -14.84 -31.67 -15.34
C ALA A 33 -13.34 -31.99 -15.27
N ILE A 34 -12.82 -32.79 -16.21
CA ILE A 34 -11.38 -33.11 -16.28
C ILE A 34 -10.56 -31.88 -16.75
N SER A 35 -11.15 -31.00 -17.56
CA SER A 35 -10.47 -29.80 -18.07
C SER A 35 -10.43 -28.66 -17.06
N THR A 36 -11.21 -28.72 -15.98
CA THR A 36 -11.22 -27.69 -14.94
C THR A 36 -10.01 -27.89 -14.02
N SER A 37 -9.09 -26.94 -14.03
CA SER A 37 -7.93 -26.96 -13.13
C SER A 37 -8.32 -26.60 -11.70
N ASN A 38 -7.77 -27.30 -10.73
CA ASN A 38 -7.92 -26.94 -9.33
C ASN A 38 -7.28 -25.57 -9.06
N GLN A 39 -7.90 -24.80 -8.16
CA GLN A 39 -7.35 -23.56 -7.65
C GLN A 39 -7.13 -23.70 -6.14
N TYR A 40 -5.98 -23.26 -5.69
CA TYR A 40 -5.59 -23.25 -4.28
C TYR A 40 -5.52 -21.82 -3.81
N THR A 41 -6.14 -21.54 -2.68
CA THR A 41 -6.10 -20.24 -2.03
C THR A 41 -5.22 -20.33 -0.80
N ALA A 42 -4.27 -19.41 -0.69
CA ALA A 42 -3.46 -19.24 0.51
C ALA A 42 -3.62 -17.81 1.00
N SER A 43 -3.62 -17.62 2.31
CA SER A 43 -3.67 -16.30 2.91
C SER A 43 -2.55 -16.11 3.92
N SER A 44 -2.05 -14.87 3.99
CA SER A 44 -1.11 -14.41 5.01
C SER A 44 -1.71 -13.19 5.70
N MET A 45 -1.74 -13.24 7.04
CA MET A 45 -2.44 -12.26 7.85
C MET A 45 -1.47 -11.50 8.73
N PHE A 46 -1.64 -10.18 8.81
CA PHE A 46 -0.86 -9.35 9.71
C PHE A 46 -1.71 -8.23 10.32
N THR A 47 -1.32 -7.80 11.52
CA THR A 47 -1.93 -6.66 12.19
C THR A 47 -1.00 -5.46 12.03
N PRO A 48 -1.43 -4.40 11.31
CA PRO A 48 -0.68 -3.17 11.30
C PRO A 48 -0.66 -2.59 12.72
N ASN A 49 0.51 -2.13 13.15
CA ASN A 49 0.66 -1.57 14.49
C ASN A 49 -0.07 -0.22 14.55
N TYR A 50 -1.39 -0.26 14.77
CA TYR A 50 -2.18 0.93 15.05
C TYR A 50 -1.90 1.33 16.50
N SER A 51 -1.07 2.32 16.70
CA SER A 51 -1.01 3.00 17.99
C SER A 51 -2.33 3.77 18.19
N ASN A 52 -3.39 3.06 18.58
CA ASN A 52 -4.64 3.66 19.02
C ASN A 52 -4.39 4.43 20.32
N LYS A 53 -3.77 5.61 20.22
CA LYS A 53 -3.76 6.59 21.34
C LYS A 53 -5.07 7.39 21.34
N ALA A 54 -6.19 6.70 21.40
CA ALA A 54 -7.47 7.34 21.66
C ALA A 54 -7.91 7.24 23.13
N SER A 55 -7.01 6.89 24.06
CA SER A 55 -7.47 6.64 25.43
C SER A 55 -6.43 7.02 26.48
N GLY A 56 -6.15 8.31 26.68
CA GLY A 56 -5.31 8.70 27.79
C GLY A 56 -4.94 10.17 27.96
N SER A 57 -5.29 11.06 27.04
CA SER A 57 -4.88 12.47 27.15
C SER A 57 -5.99 13.44 27.54
N GLY A 58 -7.09 12.96 28.11
CA GLY A 58 -8.21 13.83 28.52
C GLY A 58 -7.83 14.92 29.53
N GLY A 59 -6.85 14.66 30.38
CA GLY A 59 -6.39 15.63 31.37
C GLY A 59 -5.53 16.75 30.78
N LEU A 60 -4.60 16.44 29.89
CA LEU A 60 -3.71 17.43 29.29
C LEU A 60 -4.41 18.27 28.20
N LYS A 61 -5.33 17.70 27.44
CA LYS A 61 -6.17 18.46 26.49
C LYS A 61 -7.06 19.48 27.18
N GLY A 62 -7.60 19.14 28.37
CA GLY A 62 -8.41 20.07 29.18
C GLY A 62 -7.61 21.25 29.72
N LEU A 63 -6.39 21.03 30.18
CA LEU A 63 -5.52 22.09 30.70
C LEU A 63 -4.97 23.00 29.58
N ALA A 64 -4.66 22.44 28.43
CA ALA A 64 -4.19 23.21 27.28
C ALA A 64 -5.30 24.07 26.65
N SER A 65 -6.55 23.60 26.64
CA SER A 65 -7.68 24.42 26.18
C SER A 65 -7.98 25.60 27.13
N LEU A 66 -7.76 25.44 28.43
CA LEU A 66 -7.85 26.53 29.43
C LEU A 66 -6.75 27.58 29.26
N ALA A 67 -5.57 27.16 28.74
CA ALA A 67 -4.46 28.07 28.40
C ALA A 67 -4.61 28.72 27.01
N GLY A 68 -5.72 28.50 26.31
CA GLY A 68 -5.96 29.02 24.95
C GLY A 68 -5.14 28.32 23.86
N ILE A 69 -4.46 27.23 24.18
CA ILE A 69 -3.65 26.46 23.23
C ILE A 69 -4.52 25.35 22.65
N ASN A 70 -4.93 25.53 21.40
CA ASN A 70 -5.71 24.52 20.69
C ASN A 70 -4.79 23.39 20.21
N LEU A 71 -4.52 22.42 21.09
CA LEU A 71 -3.76 21.20 20.76
C LEU A 71 -4.48 20.27 19.77
N GLY A 72 -5.74 20.52 19.48
CA GLY A 72 -6.52 19.71 18.53
C GLY A 72 -6.09 19.90 17.07
N SER A 73 -5.50 21.05 16.72
CA SER A 73 -4.90 21.29 15.40
C SER A 73 -3.41 20.88 15.33
N MET A 74 -2.80 20.59 16.46
CA MET A 74 -1.40 20.17 16.62
C MET A 74 -1.23 18.64 16.67
N GLU A 75 -2.31 17.89 16.49
CA GLU A 75 -2.29 16.43 16.33
C GLU A 75 -1.72 16.03 14.95
N GLY A 76 -0.74 16.79 14.47
CA GLY A 76 0.12 16.50 13.30
C GLY A 76 1.21 15.47 13.60
N GLY A 77 1.14 14.79 14.74
CA GLY A 77 1.97 13.64 15.03
C GLY A 77 1.49 12.43 14.26
N SER A 78 2.24 12.03 13.25
CA SER A 78 2.07 10.85 12.41
C SER A 78 0.62 10.70 11.91
N LYS A 79 0.31 11.21 10.73
CA LYS A 79 -0.84 10.74 9.96
C LYS A 79 -0.70 9.23 9.87
N GLN A 80 -1.42 8.54 10.70
CA GLN A 80 -1.57 7.10 10.62
C GLN A 80 -1.98 6.79 9.18
N LEU A 81 -1.15 6.05 8.46
CA LEU A 81 -1.47 5.66 7.10
C LEU A 81 -2.81 4.94 7.15
N SER A 82 -3.81 5.55 6.52
CA SER A 82 -5.14 4.95 6.43
C SER A 82 -5.02 3.54 5.86
N PRO A 83 -5.75 2.54 6.38
CA PRO A 83 -5.80 1.20 5.79
C PRO A 83 -6.05 1.21 4.28
N MET A 84 -6.78 2.18 3.77
CA MET A 84 -7.02 2.37 2.34
C MET A 84 -5.74 2.58 1.52
N LEU A 85 -4.67 3.12 2.11
CA LEU A 85 -3.38 3.29 1.42
C LEU A 85 -2.68 1.96 1.15
N TYR A 86 -2.94 0.92 1.94
CA TYR A 86 -2.36 -0.41 1.70
C TYR A 86 -2.80 -0.97 0.33
N GLY A 87 -4.08 -0.79 -0.04
CA GLY A 87 -4.58 -1.13 -1.37
C GLY A 87 -3.87 -0.36 -2.48
N LYS A 88 -3.63 0.95 -2.27
CA LYS A 88 -2.90 1.77 -3.25
C LYS A 88 -1.42 1.39 -3.40
N VAL A 89 -0.78 0.96 -2.32
CA VAL A 89 0.59 0.43 -2.39
C VAL A 89 0.61 -0.87 -3.18
N LEU A 90 -0.36 -1.77 -2.97
CA LEU A 90 -0.50 -3.01 -3.74
C LEU A 90 -0.64 -2.75 -5.25
N GLU A 91 -1.43 -1.73 -5.63
CA GLU A 91 -1.62 -1.32 -7.02
C GLU A 91 -0.38 -0.65 -7.65
N SER A 92 0.61 -0.26 -6.83
CA SER A 92 1.78 0.49 -7.30
C SER A 92 2.70 -0.37 -8.18
N VAL A 93 3.31 0.28 -9.18
CA VAL A 93 4.32 -0.34 -10.06
C VAL A 93 5.49 -0.90 -9.26
N THR A 94 5.93 -0.19 -8.22
CA THR A 94 7.03 -0.60 -7.35
C THR A 94 6.73 -1.92 -6.65
N PHE A 95 5.55 -2.06 -6.06
CA PHE A 95 5.12 -3.29 -5.40
C PHE A 95 5.09 -4.47 -6.39
N LYS A 96 4.47 -4.27 -7.55
CA LYS A 96 4.32 -5.31 -8.57
C LYS A 96 5.67 -5.76 -9.12
N ASN A 97 6.61 -4.84 -9.34
CA ASN A 97 7.96 -5.18 -9.77
C ASN A 97 8.74 -5.97 -8.71
N GLU A 98 8.68 -5.55 -7.44
CA GLU A 98 9.30 -6.29 -6.35
C GLU A 98 8.71 -7.69 -6.19
N LEU A 99 7.39 -7.82 -6.35
CA LEU A 99 6.72 -9.11 -6.30
C LEU A 99 7.12 -10.01 -7.47
N LEU A 100 7.23 -9.48 -8.70
CA LEU A 100 7.74 -10.25 -9.85
C LEU A 100 9.16 -10.74 -9.65
N ALA A 101 10.01 -9.92 -9.01
CA ALA A 101 11.38 -10.28 -8.68
C ALA A 101 11.49 -11.18 -7.43
N SER A 102 10.39 -11.39 -6.70
CA SER A 102 10.43 -12.16 -5.46
C SER A 102 10.82 -13.62 -5.70
N PRO A 103 11.69 -14.19 -4.84
CA PRO A 103 12.15 -15.56 -5.01
C PRO A 103 11.04 -16.57 -4.69
N LEU A 104 10.95 -17.60 -5.54
CA LEU A 104 10.13 -18.78 -5.31
C LEU A 104 11.06 -19.96 -4.96
N LYS A 105 10.79 -20.66 -3.86
CA LYS A 105 11.60 -21.75 -3.35
C LYS A 105 10.92 -23.09 -3.60
N ASN A 106 11.72 -24.13 -3.84
CA ASN A 106 11.26 -25.52 -4.00
C ASN A 106 10.29 -25.73 -5.20
N ILE A 107 10.45 -24.94 -6.26
CA ILE A 107 9.69 -25.09 -7.50
C ILE A 107 10.70 -25.42 -8.60
N GLU A 108 10.52 -26.56 -9.25
CA GLU A 108 11.44 -27.01 -10.31
C GLU A 108 11.46 -26.03 -11.50
N GLY A 109 12.64 -25.55 -11.84
CA GLY A 109 12.86 -24.70 -13.01
C GLY A 109 12.33 -23.28 -12.92
N VAL A 110 11.98 -22.80 -11.71
CA VAL A 110 11.48 -21.43 -11.48
C VAL A 110 12.17 -20.84 -10.26
N THR A 111 12.83 -19.69 -10.42
CA THR A 111 13.52 -19.00 -9.32
C THR A 111 12.76 -17.75 -8.86
N SER A 112 11.90 -17.19 -9.72
CA SER A 112 11.13 -15.97 -9.43
C SER A 112 9.69 -16.06 -9.95
N LEU A 113 8.82 -15.20 -9.43
CA LEU A 113 7.42 -15.13 -9.90
C LEU A 113 7.34 -14.71 -11.37
N ARG A 114 8.29 -13.90 -11.86
CA ARG A 114 8.40 -13.53 -13.29
C ARG A 114 8.62 -14.76 -14.14
N GLU A 115 9.58 -15.62 -13.82
CA GLU A 115 9.84 -16.86 -14.56
C GLU A 115 8.65 -17.79 -14.55
N TYR A 116 7.92 -17.86 -13.44
CA TYR A 116 6.68 -18.64 -13.39
C TYR A 116 5.65 -18.15 -14.39
N PHE A 117 5.43 -16.85 -14.53
CA PHE A 117 4.50 -16.33 -15.52
C PHE A 117 4.97 -16.55 -16.95
N VAL A 118 6.26 -16.39 -17.22
CA VAL A 118 6.85 -16.70 -18.54
C VAL A 118 6.59 -18.16 -18.93
N GLN A 119 6.88 -19.11 -18.04
CA GLN A 119 6.60 -20.53 -18.27
C GLN A 119 5.11 -20.84 -18.44
N GLN A 120 4.23 -20.14 -17.73
CA GLN A 120 2.79 -20.29 -17.92
C GLN A 120 2.33 -19.78 -19.28
N GLN A 121 2.85 -18.66 -19.75
CA GLN A 121 2.54 -18.12 -21.07
C GLN A 121 2.99 -19.08 -22.18
N GLU A 122 4.16 -19.66 -22.08
CA GLU A 122 4.66 -20.65 -23.04
C GLU A 122 3.77 -21.90 -23.12
N LYS A 123 3.38 -22.46 -21.99
CA LYS A 123 2.46 -23.61 -21.90
C LYS A 123 1.08 -23.29 -22.47
N THR A 124 0.57 -22.09 -22.21
CA THR A 124 -0.74 -21.64 -22.69
C THR A 124 -0.69 -21.34 -24.21
N SER A 125 0.41 -20.80 -24.68
CA SER A 125 0.65 -20.54 -26.12
C SER A 125 0.66 -21.84 -26.91
N PHE A 126 1.25 -22.92 -26.40
CA PHE A 126 1.23 -24.24 -27.07
C PHE A 126 -0.20 -24.80 -27.20
N LEU A 127 -1.00 -24.72 -26.13
CA LEU A 127 -2.43 -25.12 -26.18
C LEU A 127 -3.28 -24.14 -27.00
N GLY A 128 -2.95 -22.85 -26.98
CA GLY A 128 -3.58 -21.81 -27.80
C GLY A 128 -3.30 -22.01 -29.32
N THR A 129 -2.14 -22.52 -29.64
CA THR A 129 -1.80 -22.87 -31.01
C THR A 129 -2.70 -24.00 -31.57
N ILE A 130 -3.04 -24.98 -30.75
CA ILE A 130 -3.98 -26.05 -31.10
C ILE A 130 -5.40 -25.50 -31.26
N LYS A 131 -5.86 -24.60 -30.36
CA LYS A 131 -7.16 -23.92 -30.52
C LYS A 131 -7.21 -22.97 -31.73
N GLY A 132 -6.11 -22.31 -32.05
CA GLY A 132 -6.01 -21.40 -33.20
C GLY A 132 -6.09 -22.12 -34.56
N TYR A 133 -5.75 -23.41 -34.63
CA TYR A 133 -5.90 -24.22 -35.84
C TYR A 133 -7.34 -24.64 -36.13
N THR A 134 -8.22 -24.58 -35.09
CA THR A 134 -9.62 -25.00 -35.26
C THR A 134 -10.59 -23.85 -35.49
N ILE A 135 -10.29 -22.60 -35.12
CA ILE A 135 -11.25 -21.49 -35.13
C ILE A 135 -10.72 -20.17 -35.75
N GLY A 136 -9.40 -20.00 -36.03
CA GLY A 136 -8.87 -18.67 -36.33
C GLY A 136 -7.72 -18.60 -37.35
N LEU A 137 -7.99 -18.80 -38.63
CA LEU A 137 -7.00 -18.68 -39.72
C LEU A 137 -6.49 -17.28 -40.09
N PRO A 138 -7.10 -16.10 -39.71
CA PRO A 138 -6.58 -14.80 -40.14
C PRO A 138 -5.49 -14.18 -39.23
N SER A 139 -5.33 -14.63 -37.99
CA SER A 139 -4.41 -13.96 -37.03
C SER A 139 -2.96 -14.37 -37.11
N LYS A 140 -2.63 -15.46 -37.84
CA LYS A 140 -1.24 -15.95 -37.95
C LYS A 140 -0.35 -15.12 -38.88
N ILE A 141 -0.92 -14.26 -39.73
CA ILE A 141 -0.14 -13.44 -40.67
C ILE A 141 0.46 -12.20 -39.91
N ILE A 142 -0.14 -11.78 -38.81
CA ILE A 142 0.35 -10.62 -38.03
C ILE A 142 1.56 -10.97 -37.16
N GLY A 143 1.72 -12.23 -36.77
CA GLY A 143 2.84 -12.71 -35.93
C GLY A 143 4.21 -12.78 -36.61
N LEU A 144 4.26 -12.73 -37.94
CA LEU A 144 5.51 -12.79 -38.69
C LEU A 144 6.28 -11.46 -38.76
N PHE A 145 5.70 -10.37 -38.24
CA PHE A 145 6.33 -9.05 -38.22
C PHE A 145 6.75 -8.60 -36.80
N LYS A 146 6.66 -9.49 -35.80
CA LYS A 146 7.11 -9.15 -34.45
C LYS A 146 8.61 -9.43 -34.32
N SER A 147 9.41 -8.40 -34.50
CA SER A 147 10.86 -8.40 -34.30
C SER A 147 11.17 -8.64 -32.83
N ASP A 148 12.13 -9.53 -32.58
CA ASP A 148 12.80 -9.71 -31.29
C ASP A 148 13.24 -8.37 -30.73
N ASN A 149 12.71 -7.99 -29.59
CA ASN A 149 13.29 -6.91 -28.80
C ASN A 149 13.66 -7.43 -27.41
N THR A 150 14.93 -7.69 -27.33
CA THR A 150 15.85 -7.70 -26.21
C THR A 150 15.34 -6.95 -24.96
N GLU A 151 15.61 -7.58 -23.83
CA GLU A 151 15.54 -7.03 -22.45
C GLU A 151 15.75 -5.51 -22.40
N ARG A 152 14.69 -4.77 -22.15
CA ARG A 152 14.80 -3.38 -21.71
C ARG A 152 14.43 -3.30 -20.25
N SER A 153 15.48 -3.30 -19.43
CA SER A 153 15.44 -2.77 -18.09
C SER A 153 14.70 -1.43 -18.08
N LEU A 154 13.97 -1.17 -17.00
CA LEU A 154 13.26 0.09 -16.72
C LEU A 154 14.19 1.29 -16.98
N GLU A 155 14.11 1.88 -18.16
CA GLU A 155 14.74 3.19 -18.42
C GLU A 155 13.86 4.26 -17.80
N THR A 156 14.33 4.81 -16.70
CA THR A 156 13.75 6.01 -16.09
C THR A 156 14.23 7.23 -16.91
N VAL A 157 13.39 7.72 -17.79
CA VAL A 157 13.62 8.99 -18.47
C VAL A 157 12.79 10.04 -17.73
N ASP A 158 13.42 11.06 -17.16
CA ASP A 158 12.79 12.18 -16.42
C ASP A 158 11.85 11.77 -15.26
N GLY A 159 12.20 10.73 -14.50
CA GLY A 159 11.40 10.27 -13.36
C GLY A 159 10.13 9.51 -13.73
N ILE A 160 9.90 9.24 -15.02
CA ILE A 160 8.77 8.45 -15.52
C ILE A 160 9.26 7.03 -15.82
N SER A 161 8.77 6.05 -15.06
CA SER A 161 9.03 4.64 -15.34
C SER A 161 8.19 4.19 -16.52
N ARG A 162 8.84 3.76 -17.59
CA ARG A 162 8.17 3.10 -18.71
C ARG A 162 8.00 1.63 -18.38
N ILE A 163 6.79 1.12 -18.49
CA ILE A 163 6.46 -0.28 -18.29
C ILE A 163 6.48 -0.93 -19.67
N SER A 164 7.13 -2.10 -19.79
CA SER A 164 7.09 -2.89 -21.03
C SER A 164 5.70 -3.51 -21.21
N GLU A 165 5.34 -3.89 -22.43
CA GLU A 165 4.06 -4.57 -22.72
C GLU A 165 3.97 -5.90 -21.96
N ASP A 166 5.08 -6.64 -21.88
CA ASP A 166 5.13 -7.90 -21.15
C ASP A 166 4.96 -7.70 -19.64
N ASP A 167 5.57 -6.65 -19.06
CA ASP A 167 5.41 -6.31 -17.65
C ASP A 167 3.97 -5.90 -17.32
N PHE A 168 3.29 -5.21 -18.24
CA PHE A 168 1.89 -4.86 -18.08
C PHE A 168 0.98 -6.09 -18.00
N GLU A 169 1.21 -7.10 -18.85
CA GLU A 169 0.49 -8.37 -18.79
C GLU A 169 0.77 -9.13 -17.48
N PHE A 170 2.02 -9.11 -16.99
CA PHE A 170 2.36 -9.69 -15.69
C PHE A 170 1.70 -8.94 -14.53
N PHE A 171 1.61 -7.63 -14.59
CA PHE A 171 0.91 -6.85 -13.56
C PHE A 171 -0.57 -7.19 -13.49
N LYS A 172 -1.20 -7.39 -14.64
CA LYS A 172 -2.59 -7.87 -14.70
C LYS A 172 -2.72 -9.26 -14.10
N SER A 173 -1.77 -10.15 -14.42
CA SER A 173 -1.74 -11.48 -13.83
C SER A 173 -1.57 -11.45 -12.31
N ILE A 174 -0.82 -10.49 -11.75
CA ILE A 174 -0.72 -10.27 -10.31
C ILE A 174 -2.07 -9.84 -9.73
N ASP A 175 -2.77 -8.90 -10.38
CA ASP A 175 -4.09 -8.44 -9.91
C ASP A 175 -5.14 -9.58 -9.88
N ASP A 176 -5.01 -10.55 -10.80
CA ASP A 176 -5.88 -11.72 -10.84
C ASP A 176 -5.58 -12.75 -9.73
N ILE A 177 -4.33 -12.86 -9.30
CA ILE A 177 -3.91 -13.89 -8.31
C ILE A 177 -3.73 -13.36 -6.90
N LEU A 178 -3.61 -12.05 -6.69
CA LEU A 178 -3.31 -11.45 -5.39
C LEU A 178 -4.34 -10.39 -5.02
N THR A 179 -4.97 -10.56 -3.86
CA THR A 179 -6.00 -9.66 -3.35
C THR A 179 -5.70 -9.28 -1.91
N LEU A 180 -5.98 -8.04 -1.54
CA LEU A 180 -5.89 -7.54 -0.18
C LEU A 180 -7.28 -7.41 0.42
N SER A 181 -7.50 -8.06 1.56
CA SER A 181 -8.71 -7.93 2.38
C SER A 181 -8.39 -7.15 3.66
N ILE A 182 -9.14 -6.10 3.92
CA ILE A 182 -8.96 -5.25 5.10
C ILE A 182 -10.17 -5.47 6.01
N ASN A 183 -9.93 -5.97 7.21
CA ASN A 183 -10.95 -6.12 8.23
C ASN A 183 -10.81 -4.99 9.26
N ASP A 184 -11.55 -3.92 9.05
CA ASP A 184 -11.54 -2.75 9.95
C ASP A 184 -12.11 -3.05 11.33
N LYS A 185 -12.94 -4.09 11.48
CA LYS A 185 -13.58 -4.45 12.76
C LYS A 185 -12.60 -5.14 13.69
N ASP A 186 -11.84 -6.08 13.15
CA ASP A 186 -10.89 -6.90 13.91
C ASP A 186 -9.46 -6.35 13.83
N GLY A 187 -9.23 -5.35 12.97
CA GLY A 187 -7.96 -4.61 12.88
C GLY A 187 -6.84 -5.41 12.21
N PHE A 188 -7.15 -6.39 11.36
CA PHE A 188 -6.15 -7.12 10.60
C PHE A 188 -6.28 -6.92 9.10
N ILE A 189 -5.18 -7.15 8.41
CA ILE A 189 -5.06 -7.14 6.95
C ILE A 189 -4.68 -8.54 6.51
N GLU A 190 -5.38 -9.05 5.51
CA GLU A 190 -5.17 -10.37 4.96
C GLU A 190 -4.76 -10.25 3.49
N MET A 191 -3.60 -10.83 3.16
CA MET A 191 -3.10 -10.97 1.80
C MET A 191 -3.52 -12.34 1.29
N ILE A 192 -4.39 -12.37 0.29
CA ILE A 192 -4.96 -13.59 -0.27
C ILE A 192 -4.37 -13.82 -1.65
N SER A 193 -3.80 -15.00 -1.87
CA SER A 193 -3.29 -15.41 -3.18
C SER A 193 -3.99 -16.68 -3.68
N VAL A 194 -4.30 -16.68 -4.97
CA VAL A 194 -4.95 -17.81 -5.67
C VAL A 194 -4.05 -18.29 -6.79
N SER A 195 -3.71 -19.59 -6.81
CA SER A 195 -2.89 -20.19 -7.86
C SER A 195 -3.31 -21.64 -8.14
N LYS A 196 -2.86 -22.16 -9.28
CA LYS A 196 -3.00 -23.60 -9.62
C LYS A 196 -2.04 -24.47 -8.81
N ASP A 197 -0.97 -23.90 -8.29
CA ASP A 197 0.01 -24.56 -7.44
C ASP A 197 -0.11 -24.05 -6.01
N PRO A 198 -0.31 -24.95 -5.00
CA PRO A 198 -0.46 -24.55 -3.60
C PRO A 198 0.81 -23.91 -3.04
N GLN A 199 2.01 -24.32 -3.49
CA GLN A 199 3.27 -23.74 -3.02
C GLN A 199 3.44 -22.31 -3.54
N ILE A 200 3.03 -22.06 -4.78
CA ILE A 200 3.05 -20.71 -5.36
C ILE A 200 2.05 -19.81 -4.65
N ALA A 201 0.82 -20.27 -4.44
CA ALA A 201 -0.18 -19.50 -3.70
C ALA A 201 0.36 -19.07 -2.32
N ALA A 202 0.95 -20.00 -1.55
CA ALA A 202 1.47 -19.70 -0.22
C ALA A 202 2.67 -18.73 -0.26
N GLN A 203 3.60 -18.91 -1.19
CA GLN A 203 4.78 -18.05 -1.29
C GLN A 203 4.45 -16.66 -1.81
N VAL A 204 3.54 -16.54 -2.78
CA VAL A 204 3.07 -15.25 -3.29
C VAL A 204 2.34 -14.45 -2.21
N ALA A 205 1.44 -15.09 -1.43
CA ALA A 205 0.79 -14.44 -0.30
C ALA A 205 1.81 -13.94 0.73
N LYS A 206 2.80 -14.77 1.09
CA LYS A 206 3.83 -14.41 2.08
C LYS A 206 4.80 -13.34 1.57
N ASN A 207 5.28 -13.46 0.34
CA ASN A 207 6.16 -12.46 -0.26
C ASN A 207 5.42 -11.12 -0.44
N GLY A 208 4.16 -11.15 -0.88
CA GLY A 208 3.32 -9.96 -0.98
C GLY A 208 3.12 -9.25 0.36
N GLU A 209 2.88 -10.00 1.44
CA GLU A 209 2.81 -9.45 2.80
C GLU A 209 4.12 -8.74 3.17
N LEU A 210 5.27 -9.41 3.01
CA LEU A 210 6.58 -8.85 3.39
C LEU A 210 6.92 -7.59 2.58
N ILE A 211 6.69 -7.61 1.27
CA ILE A 211 6.94 -6.44 0.41
C ILE A 211 6.03 -5.28 0.82
N LEU A 212 4.75 -5.56 1.05
CA LEU A 212 3.80 -4.53 1.49
C LEU A 212 4.20 -3.91 2.82
N GLN A 213 4.59 -4.73 3.80
CA GLN A 213 5.07 -4.24 5.10
C GLN A 213 6.30 -3.36 4.93
N ASN A 214 7.30 -3.79 4.15
CA ASN A 214 8.53 -3.04 3.91
C ASN A 214 8.26 -1.70 3.23
N GLN A 215 7.39 -1.66 2.22
CA GLN A 215 7.04 -0.41 1.53
C GLN A 215 6.28 0.56 2.43
N ILE A 216 5.35 0.06 3.26
CA ILE A 216 4.64 0.88 4.24
C ILE A 216 5.61 1.48 5.28
N ILE A 217 6.56 0.68 5.77
CA ILE A 217 7.61 1.16 6.68
C ILE A 217 8.45 2.25 6.00
N ALA A 218 8.89 2.02 4.76
CA ALA A 218 9.66 3.00 4.00
C ALA A 218 8.91 4.34 3.80
N ILE A 219 7.61 4.28 3.46
CA ILE A 219 6.77 5.48 3.32
C ILE A 219 6.65 6.22 4.66
N LYS A 220 6.42 5.51 5.77
CA LYS A 220 6.35 6.11 7.11
C LYS A 220 7.65 6.77 7.52
N THR A 221 8.75 6.03 7.38
CA THR A 221 10.09 6.53 7.75
C THR A 221 10.45 7.77 6.95
N LYS A 222 10.21 7.77 5.64
CA LYS A 222 10.44 8.94 4.79
C LYS A 222 9.65 10.16 5.26
N SER A 223 8.36 10.00 5.53
CA SER A 223 7.51 11.09 6.00
C SER A 223 7.97 11.64 7.36
N SER A 224 8.39 10.75 8.26
CA SER A 224 8.91 11.16 9.59
C SER A 224 10.24 11.89 9.49
N LEU A 225 11.12 11.49 8.57
CA LEU A 225 12.39 12.18 8.32
C LEU A 225 12.19 13.57 7.68
N GLU A 226 11.27 13.69 6.72
CA GLU A 226 10.94 14.99 6.11
C GLU A 226 10.36 15.97 7.16
N LEU A 227 9.52 15.47 8.07
CA LEU A 227 9.00 16.27 9.18
C LEU A 227 10.10 16.67 10.18
N LEU A 228 11.05 15.77 10.46
CA LEU A 228 12.19 16.05 11.32
C LEU A 228 13.04 17.19 10.75
N ASP A 229 13.43 17.11 9.49
CA ASP A 229 14.22 18.15 8.78
C ASP A 229 13.51 19.52 8.82
N TYR A 230 12.22 19.53 8.56
CA TYR A 230 11.40 20.74 8.68
C TYR A 230 11.45 21.34 10.12
N LEU A 231 11.26 20.52 11.14
CA LEU A 231 11.27 20.98 12.52
C LEU A 231 12.66 21.42 13.00
N GLU A 232 13.74 20.81 12.52
CA GLU A 232 15.11 21.25 12.79
C GLU A 232 15.39 22.64 12.17
N THR A 233 14.88 22.88 10.97
CA THR A 233 14.93 24.21 10.34
C THR A 233 14.14 25.24 11.17
N GLN A 234 12.91 24.90 11.58
CA GLN A 234 12.09 25.79 12.44
C GLN A 234 12.72 26.05 13.78
N TYR A 235 13.35 25.05 14.40
CA TYR A 235 14.07 25.19 15.66
C TYR A 235 15.19 26.25 15.55
N ALA A 236 16.02 26.17 14.52
CA ALA A 236 17.10 27.13 14.30
C ALA A 236 16.57 28.56 14.09
N GLU A 237 15.48 28.73 13.32
CA GLU A 237 14.81 30.01 13.09
C GLU A 237 14.22 30.60 14.38
N LYS A 238 13.43 29.81 15.13
CA LYS A 238 12.77 30.31 16.35
C LYS A 238 13.75 30.58 17.47
N LYS A 239 14.84 29.79 17.56
CA LYS A 239 15.96 30.08 18.48
C LYS A 239 16.58 31.45 18.19
N LYS A 240 16.79 31.79 16.92
CA LYS A 240 17.31 33.09 16.52
C LYS A 240 16.35 34.22 16.91
N LEU A 241 15.05 34.05 16.69
CA LEU A 241 14.03 35.03 17.08
C LEU A 241 13.94 35.22 18.59
N LEU A 242 14.03 34.15 19.38
CA LEU A 242 14.07 34.20 20.85
C LEU A 242 15.28 34.99 21.32
N ASN A 243 16.48 34.70 20.80
CA ASN A 243 17.70 35.44 21.16
C ASN A 243 17.57 36.93 20.80
N GLN A 244 17.01 37.26 19.63
CA GLN A 244 16.78 38.65 19.23
C GLN A 244 15.80 39.38 20.15
N ALA A 245 14.74 38.71 20.62
CA ALA A 245 13.80 39.28 21.58
C ALA A 245 14.46 39.51 22.96
N GLN A 246 15.30 38.57 23.40
CA GLN A 246 16.10 38.72 24.64
C GLN A 246 17.07 39.89 24.56
N ASP A 247 17.81 39.98 23.45
CA ASP A 247 18.77 41.07 23.22
C ASP A 247 18.08 42.45 23.18
N ARG A 248 16.90 42.55 22.53
CA ARG A 248 16.11 43.79 22.48
C ARG A 248 15.66 44.23 23.89
N LEU A 249 15.14 43.31 24.68
CA LEU A 249 14.71 43.60 26.04
C LEU A 249 15.92 43.98 26.92
N SER A 250 17.04 43.28 26.85
CA SER A 250 18.27 43.57 27.57
C SER A 250 18.81 44.97 27.25
N ASN A 251 19.01 45.21 25.94
CA ASN A 251 19.48 46.51 25.43
C ASN A 251 18.55 47.66 25.84
N PHE A 252 17.23 47.42 25.87
CA PHE A 252 16.27 48.42 26.32
C PHE A 252 16.44 48.71 27.82
N LYS A 253 16.58 47.70 28.64
CA LYS A 253 16.80 47.83 30.11
C LYS A 253 18.13 48.55 30.39
N ASP A 254 19.21 48.17 29.76
CA ASP A 254 20.54 48.75 29.97
C ASP A 254 20.63 50.24 29.62
N ARG A 255 19.94 50.67 28.54
CA ARG A 255 19.92 52.07 28.11
C ARG A 255 19.04 52.99 28.94
N ASN A 256 18.16 52.41 29.76
CA ASN A 256 17.09 53.16 30.45
C ASN A 256 17.07 52.95 31.99
N LEU A 257 18.23 52.61 32.58
CA LEU A 257 18.35 52.32 34.02
C LEU A 257 17.82 53.38 34.98
N ASN A 258 17.67 54.66 34.55
CA ASN A 258 17.30 55.81 35.43
C ASN A 258 16.03 56.57 34.98
N ILE A 259 15.17 55.98 34.12
CA ILE A 259 14.00 56.68 33.57
C ILE A 259 12.71 56.13 34.19
N SER A 260 12.04 56.99 34.96
CA SER A 260 10.74 56.70 35.60
C SER A 260 9.57 57.39 34.88
N ARG A 261 9.35 57.08 33.59
CA ARG A 261 8.22 57.60 32.78
C ARG A 261 7.26 56.49 32.40
N SER A 262 5.95 56.77 32.32
CA SER A 262 4.92 55.81 31.94
C SER A 262 5.17 55.16 30.61
N SER A 263 5.67 55.92 29.62
CA SER A 263 6.05 55.41 28.30
C SER A 263 7.21 54.39 28.30
N PHE A 264 8.05 54.39 29.37
CA PHE A 264 9.06 53.38 29.59
C PHE A 264 8.43 52.04 30.02
N SER A 265 7.52 52.09 30.98
CA SER A 265 6.78 50.94 31.46
C SER A 265 6.02 50.25 30.33
N ASP A 266 5.35 51.00 29.45
CA ASP A 266 4.59 50.47 28.32
C ASP A 266 5.49 49.75 27.30
N ASN A 267 6.63 50.35 26.96
CA ASN A 267 7.61 49.75 26.06
C ASN A 267 8.28 48.51 26.64
N GLN A 268 8.59 48.51 27.95
CA GLN A 268 9.12 47.37 28.66
C GLN A 268 8.11 46.20 28.63
N THR A 269 6.85 46.45 28.97
CA THR A 269 5.78 45.45 28.97
C THR A 269 5.60 44.85 27.56
N ARG A 270 5.69 45.67 26.53
CA ARG A 270 5.61 45.20 25.15
C ARG A 270 6.76 44.27 24.77
N LEU A 271 8.01 44.62 25.13
CA LEU A 271 9.19 43.79 24.88
C LEU A 271 9.18 42.48 25.70
N GLU A 272 8.70 42.54 26.92
CA GLU A 272 8.49 41.36 27.77
C GLU A 272 7.43 40.42 27.19
N SER A 273 6.33 40.97 26.67
CA SER A 273 5.31 40.18 25.94
C SER A 273 5.84 39.58 24.67
N GLU A 274 6.68 40.29 23.91
CA GLU A 274 7.34 39.79 22.73
C GLU A 274 8.28 38.62 23.06
N LEU A 275 9.09 38.74 24.09
CA LEU A 275 9.96 37.69 24.60
C LEU A 275 9.17 36.48 25.07
N LEU A 276 8.10 36.68 25.85
CA LEU A 276 7.23 35.58 26.31
C LEU A 276 6.60 34.80 25.13
N THR A 277 6.15 35.55 24.12
CA THR A 277 5.59 34.93 22.90
C THR A 277 6.67 34.13 22.14
N ALA A 278 7.86 34.69 21.93
CA ALA A 278 8.98 34.02 21.26
C ALA A 278 9.41 32.77 22.05
N SER A 279 9.48 32.83 23.39
CA SER A 279 9.79 31.67 24.24
C SER A 279 8.73 30.59 24.11
N SER A 280 7.46 30.93 24.22
CA SER A 280 6.36 29.96 24.10
C SER A 280 6.35 29.27 22.74
N VAL A 281 6.60 29.98 21.65
CA VAL A 281 6.71 29.41 20.30
C VAL A 281 7.91 28.47 20.20
N PHE A 282 9.08 28.90 20.73
CA PHE A 282 10.28 28.08 20.75
C PHE A 282 10.08 26.77 21.55
N ASP A 283 9.52 26.87 22.74
CA ASP A 283 9.24 25.70 23.59
C ASP A 283 8.30 24.70 22.93
N ASN A 284 7.31 25.19 22.18
CA ASN A 284 6.43 24.34 21.36
C ASN A 284 7.18 23.60 20.26
N ILE A 285 8.09 24.29 19.56
CA ILE A 285 8.91 23.65 18.50
C ILE A 285 9.84 22.59 19.12
N VAL A 286 10.46 22.87 20.25
CA VAL A 286 11.30 21.92 20.98
C VAL A 286 10.51 20.65 21.33
N ALA A 287 9.32 20.81 21.89
CA ALA A 287 8.46 19.68 22.26
C ALA A 287 8.08 18.83 21.03
N GLN A 288 7.72 19.47 19.91
CA GLN A 288 7.42 18.77 18.66
C GLN A 288 8.63 18.03 18.09
N LEU A 289 9.82 18.68 18.10
CA LEU A 289 11.06 18.10 17.60
C LEU A 289 11.42 16.82 18.37
N GLU A 290 11.34 16.85 19.70
CA GLU A 290 11.59 15.67 20.52
C GLU A 290 10.55 14.55 20.28
N GLN A 291 9.29 14.91 20.09
CA GLN A 291 8.24 13.93 19.74
C GLN A 291 8.53 13.27 18.38
N VAL A 292 8.92 14.04 17.38
CA VAL A 292 9.20 13.50 16.02
C VAL A 292 10.48 12.66 16.04
N LYS A 293 11.53 13.04 16.77
CA LYS A 293 12.72 12.20 16.98
C LYS A 293 12.38 10.83 17.56
N LEU A 294 11.52 10.80 18.57
CA LEU A 294 11.02 9.54 19.13
C LEU A 294 10.20 8.75 18.10
N GLN A 295 9.43 9.43 17.24
CA GLN A 295 8.66 8.78 16.19
C GLN A 295 9.56 8.17 15.11
N VAL A 296 10.57 8.89 14.62
CA VAL A 296 11.56 8.38 13.66
C VAL A 296 12.24 7.12 14.21
N THR A 297 12.62 7.13 15.50
CA THR A 297 13.21 5.95 16.14
C THR A 297 12.26 4.75 16.18
N LYS A 298 10.95 4.97 16.35
CA LYS A 298 9.93 3.91 16.35
C LYS A 298 9.59 3.40 14.95
N ASP A 299 9.62 4.29 13.96
CA ASP A 299 9.30 3.95 12.57
C ASP A 299 10.49 3.32 11.83
N THR A 300 11.70 3.49 12.37
CA THR A 300 12.91 2.85 11.85
C THR A 300 13.08 1.51 12.56
N PRO A 301 12.91 0.37 11.85
CA PRO A 301 13.13 -0.94 12.47
C PRO A 301 14.61 -1.07 12.89
N VAL A 302 14.85 -1.27 14.17
CA VAL A 302 16.16 -1.69 14.69
C VAL A 302 16.20 -3.19 14.52
N PHE A 303 16.98 -3.66 13.52
CA PHE A 303 17.28 -5.07 13.34
C PHE A 303 18.31 -5.52 14.38
#